data_0e36b392b148ebc892e31faa6acd8984
#
_entry.id   0e36b392b148ebc892e31faa6acd8984
#
_cell.length_a   1.000
_cell.length_b   1.000
_cell.length_c   1.000
_cell.angle_alpha   90.00
_cell.angle_beta   90.00
_cell.angle_gamma   90.00
#
_symmetry.space_group_name_H-M   'P 1'
#
loop_
_entity.id
_entity.type
_entity.pdbx_description
1 polymer ?
#
loop_
_entity_poly.entity_id
_entity_poly.type
_entity_poly.pdbx_seq_one_letter_code
_entity_poly.pdbx_strand_id
1 'polypeptide(L)'
;MERFAFIIHAIDVRADVAKKFPIAKYFPAPMVENAMAYVKPMVVSHITGIKSKTGVEAEGWFIGCTLGPRKLLTSEPEFVYKNLEQCVALADGLGAKVIGLGALTSVAGDGGITLAKRVNMAVTTGNSYTVATAVEGAIKG
;
A
#
# COMPACT_ATOMS: atom_id res chain seq x y z
N MET A 1 -6.76 21.04 4.16
CA MET A 1 -6.95 19.61 4.49
C MET A 1 -5.76 18.82 3.95
N GLU A 2 -5.07 18.08 4.82
CA GLU A 2 -3.92 17.29 4.43
C GLU A 2 -4.37 15.96 3.81
N ARG A 3 -3.67 15.51 2.76
CA ARG A 3 -4.03 14.31 2.01
C ARG A 3 -2.90 13.29 1.98
N PHE A 4 -3.25 12.04 2.24
CA PHE A 4 -2.30 10.93 2.26
C PHE A 4 -2.88 9.68 1.59
N ALA A 5 -2.01 8.73 1.28
CA ALA A 5 -2.42 7.41 0.83
C ALA A 5 -1.60 6.32 1.51
N PHE A 6 -2.16 5.11 1.56
CA PHE A 6 -1.45 3.89 1.94
C PHE A 6 -1.58 2.84 0.86
N ILE A 7 -0.46 2.25 0.48
CA ILE A 7 -0.46 1.06 -0.38
C ILE A 7 -0.68 -0.15 0.51
N ILE A 8 -1.69 -0.93 0.17
CA ILE A 8 -2.00 -2.23 0.77
C ILE A 8 -2.03 -3.30 -0.31
N HIS A 9 -1.83 -4.54 0.06
CA HIS A 9 -1.97 -5.69 -0.84
C HIS A 9 -2.93 -6.71 -0.24
N ALA A 10 -3.48 -7.60 -1.07
CA ALA A 10 -4.29 -8.71 -0.60
C ALA A 10 -3.44 -9.66 0.26
N ILE A 11 -3.96 -10.06 1.42
CA ILE A 11 -3.32 -11.07 2.29
C ILE A 11 -3.62 -12.47 1.76
N ASP A 12 -4.90 -12.77 1.55
CA ASP A 12 -5.38 -13.93 0.81
C ASP A 12 -5.92 -13.45 -0.55
N VAL A 13 -5.09 -13.61 -1.59
CA VAL A 13 -5.41 -13.08 -2.92
C VAL A 13 -6.76 -13.61 -3.42
N ARG A 14 -7.05 -14.91 -3.22
CA ARG A 14 -8.30 -15.50 -3.68
C ARG A 14 -9.51 -14.96 -2.92
N ALA A 15 -9.43 -14.94 -1.59
CA ALA A 15 -10.52 -14.47 -0.74
C ALA A 15 -10.76 -12.97 -0.88
N ASP A 16 -9.69 -12.17 -0.92
CA ASP A 16 -9.79 -10.71 -1.01
C ASP A 16 -10.25 -10.25 -2.39
N VAL A 17 -9.74 -10.87 -3.47
CA VAL A 17 -10.19 -10.59 -4.83
C VAL A 17 -11.65 -11.02 -5.04
N ALA A 18 -12.05 -12.14 -4.44
CA ALA A 18 -13.44 -12.64 -4.55
C ALA A 18 -14.47 -11.71 -3.93
N LYS A 19 -14.10 -10.84 -2.98
CA LYS A 19 -15.00 -9.80 -2.43
C LYS A 19 -15.46 -8.83 -3.52
N LYS A 20 -14.58 -8.53 -4.49
CA LYS A 20 -14.88 -7.62 -5.60
C LYS A 20 -15.24 -8.35 -6.89
N PHE A 21 -14.63 -9.52 -7.11
CA PHE A 21 -14.84 -10.39 -8.27
C PHE A 21 -15.20 -11.80 -7.80
N PRO A 22 -16.47 -12.10 -7.53
CA PRO A 22 -16.91 -13.37 -6.91
C PRO A 22 -16.46 -14.64 -7.66
N ILE A 23 -16.23 -14.56 -8.95
CA ILE A 23 -15.77 -15.68 -9.77
C ILE A 23 -14.35 -16.15 -9.36
N ALA A 24 -13.54 -15.31 -8.76
CA ALA A 24 -12.17 -15.64 -8.34
C ALA A 24 -12.11 -16.80 -7.34
N LYS A 25 -13.17 -17.03 -6.56
CA LYS A 25 -13.26 -18.16 -5.60
C LYS A 25 -13.19 -19.55 -6.25
N TYR A 26 -13.51 -19.65 -7.54
CA TYR A 26 -13.52 -20.92 -8.28
C TYR A 26 -12.16 -21.25 -8.91
N PHE A 27 -11.19 -20.34 -8.86
CA PHE A 27 -9.87 -20.54 -9.44
C PHE A 27 -8.80 -20.74 -8.35
N PRO A 28 -7.73 -21.50 -8.65
CA PRO A 28 -6.57 -21.63 -7.75
C PRO A 28 -5.94 -20.27 -7.44
N ALA A 29 -5.51 -20.06 -6.18
CA ALA A 29 -4.90 -18.79 -5.76
C ALA A 29 -3.73 -18.33 -6.66
N PRO A 30 -2.81 -19.19 -7.14
CA PRO A 30 -1.73 -18.76 -8.05
C PRO A 30 -2.24 -18.23 -9.39
N MET A 31 -3.36 -18.76 -9.89
CA MET A 31 -3.96 -18.29 -11.14
C MET A 31 -4.58 -16.91 -10.96
N VAL A 32 -5.31 -16.71 -9.87
CA VAL A 32 -5.89 -15.40 -9.50
C VAL A 32 -4.78 -14.36 -9.33
N GLU A 33 -3.71 -14.71 -8.61
CA GLU A 33 -2.57 -13.83 -8.38
C GLU A 33 -1.85 -13.46 -9.68
N ASN A 34 -1.66 -14.41 -10.59
CA ASN A 34 -1.08 -14.14 -11.90
C ASN A 34 -1.95 -13.19 -12.73
N ALA A 35 -3.26 -13.39 -12.74
CA ALA A 35 -4.19 -12.51 -13.46
C ALA A 35 -4.19 -11.09 -12.85
N MET A 36 -4.23 -10.98 -11.51
CA MET A 36 -4.22 -9.70 -10.81
C MET A 36 -2.95 -8.89 -11.03
N ALA A 37 -1.80 -9.52 -11.28
CA ALA A 37 -0.55 -8.84 -11.55
C ALA A 37 -0.59 -7.93 -12.80
N TYR A 38 -1.54 -8.14 -13.70
CA TYR A 38 -1.76 -7.33 -14.90
C TYR A 38 -2.92 -6.34 -14.77
N VAL A 39 -3.61 -6.35 -13.64
CA VAL A 39 -4.66 -5.37 -13.34
C VAL A 39 -4.02 -4.09 -12.79
N LYS A 40 -4.56 -2.93 -13.15
CA LYS A 40 -4.08 -1.65 -12.61
C LYS A 40 -4.44 -1.52 -11.13
N PRO A 41 -3.59 -0.89 -10.31
CA PRO A 41 -3.93 -0.52 -8.94
C PRO A 41 -5.25 0.25 -8.87
N MET A 42 -5.96 0.11 -7.75
CA MET A 42 -7.26 0.71 -7.57
C MET A 42 -7.44 1.28 -6.17
N VAL A 43 -8.31 2.27 -6.03
CA VAL A 43 -8.75 2.76 -4.72
C VAL A 43 -9.61 1.68 -4.06
N VAL A 44 -9.21 1.26 -2.86
CA VAL A 44 -9.93 0.26 -2.07
C VAL A 44 -10.92 0.92 -1.12
N SER A 45 -10.49 1.98 -0.43
CA SER A 45 -11.35 2.76 0.44
C SER A 45 -10.86 4.20 0.62
N HIS A 46 -11.77 5.07 1.05
CA HIS A 46 -11.53 6.45 1.39
C HIS A 46 -11.59 6.61 2.92
N ILE A 47 -10.57 7.24 3.50
CA ILE A 47 -10.42 7.49 4.92
C ILE A 47 -10.80 8.94 5.18
N THR A 48 -11.82 9.17 5.98
CA THR A 48 -12.34 10.50 6.31
C THR A 48 -12.53 10.66 7.81
N GLY A 49 -12.78 11.89 8.25
CA GLY A 49 -13.11 12.17 9.65
C GLY A 49 -11.89 12.25 10.57
N ILE A 50 -10.67 12.30 10.02
CA ILE A 50 -9.47 12.51 10.81
C ILE A 50 -9.35 13.99 11.14
N LYS A 51 -9.34 14.30 12.45
CA LYS A 51 -9.19 15.66 12.95
C LYS A 51 -8.20 15.69 14.11
N SER A 52 -7.21 16.56 14.02
CA SER A 52 -6.26 16.79 15.10
C SER A 52 -6.88 17.57 16.25
N LYS A 53 -6.23 17.55 17.42
CA LYS A 53 -6.63 18.39 18.57
C LYS A 53 -6.60 19.88 18.26
N THR A 54 -5.80 20.31 17.29
CA THR A 54 -5.69 21.71 16.83
C THR A 54 -6.70 22.06 15.73
N GLY A 55 -7.57 21.12 15.35
CA GLY A 55 -8.62 21.35 14.34
C GLY A 55 -8.19 21.09 12.88
N VAL A 56 -6.92 20.73 12.63
CA VAL A 56 -6.47 20.37 11.28
C VAL A 56 -7.12 19.06 10.86
N GLU A 57 -7.69 19.04 9.68
CA GLU A 57 -8.34 17.86 9.10
C GLU A 57 -7.44 17.18 8.07
N ALA A 58 -7.51 15.85 8.02
CA ALA A 58 -6.84 15.03 7.02
C ALA A 58 -7.81 14.02 6.42
N GLU A 59 -7.56 13.68 5.16
CA GLU A 59 -8.22 12.58 4.47
C GLU A 59 -7.19 11.71 3.75
N GLY A 60 -7.54 10.48 3.46
CA GLY A 60 -6.62 9.58 2.78
C GLY A 60 -7.30 8.42 2.08
N TRP A 61 -6.50 7.62 1.38
CA TRP A 61 -6.99 6.48 0.62
C TRP A 61 -6.14 5.25 0.85
N PHE A 62 -6.80 4.10 0.93
CA PHE A 62 -6.14 2.82 0.72
C PHE A 62 -6.11 2.50 -0.76
N ILE A 63 -4.90 2.31 -1.28
CA ILE A 63 -4.64 1.94 -2.67
C ILE A 63 -4.22 0.48 -2.71
N GLY A 64 -4.98 -0.33 -3.41
CA GLY A 64 -4.70 -1.75 -3.58
C GLY A 64 -3.60 -1.96 -4.61
N CYS A 65 -2.44 -2.42 -4.15
CA CYS A 65 -1.42 -3.03 -4.99
C CYS A 65 -1.95 -4.39 -5.45
N THR A 66 -1.91 -4.63 -6.74
CA THR A 66 -2.46 -5.84 -7.36
C THR A 66 -1.51 -7.02 -7.35
N LEU A 67 -0.28 -6.81 -6.85
CA LEU A 67 0.67 -7.88 -6.59
C LEU A 67 0.36 -8.53 -5.23
N GLY A 68 0.12 -9.83 -5.24
CA GLY A 68 -0.01 -10.61 -4.02
C GLY A 68 1.33 -10.87 -3.32
N PRO A 69 1.32 -11.44 -2.10
CA PRO A 69 2.52 -11.65 -1.30
C PRO A 69 3.64 -12.37 -2.05
N ARG A 70 3.30 -13.46 -2.74
CA ARG A 70 4.27 -14.23 -3.50
C ARG A 70 4.90 -13.40 -4.62
N LYS A 71 4.10 -12.66 -5.39
CA LYS A 71 4.60 -11.83 -6.48
C LYS A 71 5.47 -10.67 -5.98
N LEU A 72 5.11 -10.05 -4.87
CA LEU A 72 5.93 -9.00 -4.25
C LEU A 72 7.34 -9.50 -3.87
N LEU A 73 7.45 -10.77 -3.44
CA LEU A 73 8.72 -11.35 -2.95
C LEU A 73 9.52 -12.07 -4.03
N THR A 74 8.89 -12.57 -5.09
CA THR A 74 9.55 -13.45 -6.08
C THR A 74 9.63 -12.87 -7.50
N SER A 75 8.95 -11.76 -7.77
CA SER A 75 9.05 -11.11 -9.09
C SER A 75 10.33 -10.30 -9.22
N GLU A 76 10.72 -10.03 -10.47
CA GLU A 76 11.81 -9.10 -10.76
C GLU A 76 11.55 -7.73 -10.12
N PRO A 77 12.55 -7.13 -9.45
CA PRO A 77 12.39 -5.87 -8.74
C PRO A 77 11.78 -4.75 -9.59
N GLU A 78 12.17 -4.67 -10.85
CA GLU A 78 11.66 -3.65 -11.77
C GLU A 78 10.15 -3.79 -12.02
N PHE A 79 9.64 -5.01 -12.08
CA PHE A 79 8.21 -5.27 -12.22
C PHE A 79 7.43 -4.82 -10.96
N VAL A 80 7.99 -5.07 -9.77
CA VAL A 80 7.41 -4.63 -8.50
C VAL A 80 7.40 -3.11 -8.43
N TYR A 81 8.53 -2.44 -8.72
CA TYR A 81 8.61 -0.99 -8.70
C TYR A 81 7.62 -0.33 -9.66
N LYS A 82 7.46 -0.84 -10.89
CA LYS A 82 6.45 -0.32 -11.83
C LYS A 82 5.03 -0.39 -11.28
N ASN A 83 4.67 -1.46 -10.56
CA ASN A 83 3.35 -1.56 -9.94
C ASN A 83 3.20 -0.56 -8.79
N LEU A 84 4.23 -0.39 -7.94
CA LEU A 84 4.23 0.61 -6.87
C LEU A 84 4.19 2.04 -7.41
N GLU A 85 4.91 2.35 -8.48
CA GLU A 85 4.85 3.65 -9.17
C GLU A 85 3.44 3.94 -9.70
N GLN A 86 2.73 2.94 -10.22
CA GLN A 86 1.32 3.11 -10.61
C GLN A 86 0.41 3.39 -9.41
N CYS A 87 0.68 2.78 -8.24
CA CYS A 87 -0.04 3.11 -7.00
C CYS A 87 0.21 4.56 -6.59
N VAL A 88 1.46 5.03 -6.68
CA VAL A 88 1.83 6.42 -6.39
C VAL A 88 1.15 7.38 -7.36
N ALA A 89 1.16 7.09 -8.65
CA ALA A 89 0.49 7.92 -9.66
C ALA A 89 -1.02 8.04 -9.40
N LEU A 90 -1.67 6.96 -8.96
CA LEU A 90 -3.06 6.99 -8.55
C LEU A 90 -3.27 7.87 -7.31
N ALA A 91 -2.39 7.79 -6.31
CA ALA A 91 -2.43 8.63 -5.10
C ALA A 91 -2.22 10.11 -5.44
N ASP A 92 -1.28 10.42 -6.34
CA ASP A 92 -1.02 11.78 -6.81
C ASP A 92 -2.25 12.38 -7.50
N GLY A 93 -2.91 11.60 -8.35
CA GLY A 93 -4.18 12.00 -8.99
C GLY A 93 -5.31 12.30 -8.00
N LEU A 94 -5.26 11.77 -6.78
CA LEU A 94 -6.17 12.07 -5.68
C LEU A 94 -5.69 13.25 -4.82
N GLY A 95 -4.52 13.81 -5.12
CA GLY A 95 -3.92 14.94 -4.43
C GLY A 95 -3.20 14.57 -3.13
N ALA A 96 -2.85 13.29 -2.91
CA ALA A 96 -2.05 12.88 -1.78
C ALA A 96 -0.64 13.50 -1.84
N LYS A 97 -0.10 13.86 -0.69
CA LYS A 97 1.26 14.43 -0.53
C LYS A 97 2.27 13.45 0.00
N VAL A 98 1.78 12.42 0.66
CA VAL A 98 2.60 11.35 1.23
C VAL A 98 1.93 10.00 0.99
N ILE A 99 2.73 9.00 0.73
CA ILE A 99 2.28 7.62 0.58
C ILE A 99 3.00 6.70 1.55
N GLY A 100 2.22 5.92 2.29
CA GLY A 100 2.71 4.89 3.20
C GLY A 100 2.79 3.54 2.51
N LEU A 101 3.89 2.81 2.71
CA LEU A 101 4.03 1.42 2.28
C LEU A 101 3.57 0.52 3.42
N GLY A 102 2.46 -0.20 3.21
CA GLY A 102 1.87 -1.11 4.18
C GLY A 102 2.31 -2.55 4.02
N ALA A 103 2.46 -3.27 5.12
CA ALA A 103 2.77 -4.70 5.14
C ALA A 103 3.96 -5.08 4.23
N LEU A 104 3.82 -6.07 3.34
CA LEU A 104 4.91 -6.53 2.49
C LEU A 104 5.38 -5.50 1.44
N THR A 105 4.60 -4.48 1.11
CA THR A 105 5.08 -3.42 0.21
C THR A 105 6.20 -2.59 0.85
N SER A 106 6.27 -2.56 2.18
CA SER A 106 7.36 -1.89 2.92
C SER A 106 8.67 -2.67 2.94
N VAL A 107 8.64 -3.98 2.65
CA VAL A 107 9.83 -4.85 2.61
C VAL A 107 10.15 -5.35 1.20
N ALA A 108 9.24 -5.19 0.25
CA ALA A 108 9.49 -5.51 -1.14
C ALA A 108 10.55 -4.56 -1.71
N GLY A 109 11.67 -5.12 -2.15
CA GLY A 109 12.83 -4.36 -2.57
C GLY A 109 13.67 -3.85 -1.39
N ASP A 110 13.85 -2.55 -1.30
CA ASP A 110 14.78 -1.89 -0.36
C ASP A 110 14.08 -0.96 0.66
N GLY A 111 12.89 -1.31 1.09
CA GLY A 111 12.14 -0.50 2.07
C GLY A 111 11.64 0.84 1.53
N GLY A 112 11.45 0.94 0.24
CA GLY A 112 10.93 2.14 -0.42
C GLY A 112 11.98 3.18 -0.82
N ILE A 113 13.28 2.93 -0.59
CA ILE A 113 14.35 3.86 -0.92
C ILE A 113 14.41 4.13 -2.43
N THR A 114 14.37 3.06 -3.23
CA THR A 114 14.36 3.19 -4.70
C THR A 114 13.07 3.82 -5.19
N LEU A 115 11.92 3.45 -4.63
CA LEU A 115 10.65 4.07 -4.99
C LEU A 115 10.66 5.57 -4.72
N ALA A 116 11.15 6.00 -3.54
CA ALA A 116 11.24 7.42 -3.18
C ALA A 116 12.12 8.25 -4.14
N LYS A 117 13.12 7.61 -4.77
CA LYS A 117 13.97 8.27 -5.79
C LYS A 117 13.30 8.36 -7.17
N ARG A 118 12.30 7.51 -7.44
CA ARG A 118 11.64 7.41 -8.73
C ARG A 118 10.36 8.24 -8.84
N VAL A 119 9.78 8.62 -7.70
CA VAL A 119 8.50 9.33 -7.65
C VAL A 119 8.67 10.73 -7.03
N ASN A 120 7.79 11.64 -7.40
CA ASN A 120 7.77 13.00 -6.86
C ASN A 120 6.77 13.13 -5.71
N MET A 121 6.80 12.17 -4.78
CA MET A 121 5.93 12.12 -3.60
C MET A 121 6.72 11.63 -2.39
N ALA A 122 6.41 12.13 -1.20
CA ALA A 122 7.02 11.62 0.02
C ALA A 122 6.59 10.16 0.26
N VAL A 123 7.58 9.26 0.43
CA VAL A 123 7.36 7.83 0.69
C VAL A 123 7.76 7.50 2.12
N THR A 124 6.93 6.78 2.85
CA THR A 124 7.21 6.33 4.21
C THR A 124 6.79 4.88 4.43
N THR A 125 7.50 4.15 5.28
CA THR A 125 7.11 2.82 5.74
C THR A 125 6.39 2.86 7.08
N GLY A 126 6.38 4.00 7.76
CA GLY A 126 5.85 4.14 9.11
C GLY A 126 6.75 3.53 10.20
N ASN A 127 7.87 2.90 9.84
CA ASN A 127 8.73 2.19 10.79
C ASN A 127 9.29 3.12 11.90
N SER A 128 9.60 4.36 11.60
CA SER A 128 10.10 5.33 12.58
C SER A 128 9.12 5.55 13.73
N TYR A 129 7.83 5.67 13.42
CA TYR A 129 6.79 5.81 14.45
C TYR A 129 6.60 4.51 15.24
N THR A 130 6.61 3.37 14.57
CA THR A 130 6.51 2.05 15.20
C THR A 130 7.66 1.83 16.19
N VAL A 131 8.89 2.16 15.82
CA VAL A 131 10.06 2.06 16.70
C VAL A 131 9.92 3.01 17.89
N ALA A 132 9.54 4.25 17.68
CA ALA A 132 9.37 5.23 18.76
C ALA A 132 8.33 4.75 19.78
N THR A 133 7.16 4.27 19.33
CA THR A 133 6.11 3.77 20.23
C THR A 133 6.51 2.47 20.94
N ALA A 134 7.26 1.58 20.28
CA ALA A 134 7.76 0.36 20.91
C ALA A 134 8.77 0.67 22.03
N VAL A 135 9.71 1.60 21.79
CA VAL A 135 10.68 2.06 22.80
C VAL A 135 9.95 2.73 23.96
N GLU A 136 8.99 3.62 23.68
CA GLU A 136 8.19 4.28 24.72
C GLU A 136 7.40 3.29 25.56
N GLY A 137 6.80 2.27 24.95
CA GLY A 137 6.12 1.19 25.63
C GLY A 137 7.06 0.37 26.54
N ALA A 138 8.27 0.06 26.06
CA ALA A 138 9.27 -0.67 26.85
C ALA A 138 9.80 0.13 28.05
N ILE A 139 9.84 1.46 27.97
CA ILE A 139 10.26 2.33 29.09
C ILE A 139 9.16 2.45 30.14
N LYS A 140 7.89 2.40 29.72
CA LYS A 140 6.72 2.58 30.61
C LYS A 140 6.24 1.27 31.27
N GLY A 141 6.64 0.11 30.75
CA GLY A 141 6.31 -1.21 31.29
C GLY A 141 7.33 -1.71 32.26
#